data_a41f729b9dc78d29d31d4a478f2b67df
#
_entry.id   a41f729b9dc78d29d31d4a478f2b67df
#
_cell.length_a   1.000
_cell.length_b   1.000
_cell.length_c   1.000
_cell.angle_alpha   90.00
_cell.angle_beta   90.00
_cell.angle_gamma   90.00
#
_symmetry.space_group_name_H-M   'P 1'
#
loop_
_entity.id
_entity.type
_entity.pdbx_description
1 polymer ?
#
loop_
_entity_poly.entity_id
_entity_poly.type
_entity_poly.pdbx_seq_one_letter_code
_entity_poly.pdbx_strand_id
1 'polypeptide(L)'
;MSGNIKKKIIISIIAIVVIAIIVIGGIFLKNILEEYNIEEVNQFSYFTLYQNQKYGVIDTKGNIIVEAKYDKVAIPNPSKPVFICYYDYNSQEDSYSTKVYNEKNEEIFSQYEQVLPLMFQDSTAKVPYEKSVLKYKENGKYGIMDFEGKKITKAQYTSIESLLYKEGYLIVGENDKYGIINGKGKRIVKSQYDTITADGYYKEDSKYKYAGFIVSSKTETGYQYGYINFKGKVILEAEYNEVDRVTEISDDENAYLVAFKNGQAGLLKNKKYILQHQYEDIEYNKNNKLFTVQKASKQGIVDLEGKQIIETEYDNIFISQDLIIAEKDGESYTFDINGNKQDSEVNNELIKTENENYFISIEDNEKYGVLNKNNEKIIDNNYQYIEYVFGDLFIATKNGKSGVIDATGNTKINLEYDVVQRLENTNIIQAIKIKENVTKLYNKNLEEVSSLKNAVVYNKNNYIKVVSDTDMQYLDKEGNIISSKEVLEQNDIYAFKKDEKWGFVDKEGNIIIEPKYDMVTEFNSYGFAGIKQGNNWGVIDTTGNIVLEPNYNINWQEPEFIGKYCKVNFGYGLDYYTDKL
;
A
#
# COMPACT_ATOMS: atom_id res chain seq x y z
N MET A 1 14.45 27.40 -68.13
CA MET A 1 14.46 26.10 -67.44
C MET A 1 15.17 26.10 -66.03
N SER A 2 15.92 27.15 -65.64
CA SER A 2 16.70 27.13 -64.37
C SER A 2 15.91 27.49 -63.10
N GLY A 3 14.81 28.24 -63.21
CA GLY A 3 14.04 28.67 -61.98
C GLY A 3 13.18 27.58 -61.34
N ASN A 4 12.68 26.61 -62.10
CA ASN A 4 11.84 25.53 -61.59
C ASN A 4 12.64 24.45 -60.85
N ILE A 5 13.92 24.25 -61.19
CA ILE A 5 14.81 23.30 -60.56
C ILE A 5 15.24 23.84 -59.19
N LYS A 6 15.59 25.14 -59.09
CA LYS A 6 15.93 25.79 -57.79
C LYS A 6 14.75 25.77 -56.81
N LYS A 7 13.51 26.01 -57.27
CA LYS A 7 12.30 25.91 -56.43
C LYS A 7 12.07 24.48 -55.89
N LYS A 8 12.23 23.46 -56.74
CA LYS A 8 12.08 22.05 -56.30
C LYS A 8 13.15 21.65 -55.30
N ILE A 9 14.40 22.09 -55.47
CA ILE A 9 15.50 21.82 -54.53
C ILE A 9 15.24 22.49 -53.18
N ILE A 10 14.78 23.75 -53.17
CA ILE A 10 14.44 24.46 -51.91
C ILE A 10 13.28 23.79 -51.19
N ILE A 11 12.23 23.36 -51.90
CA ILE A 11 11.08 22.64 -51.32
C ILE A 11 11.53 21.29 -50.71
N SER A 12 12.42 20.56 -51.40
CA SER A 12 12.97 19.29 -50.91
C SER A 12 13.84 19.48 -49.65
N ILE A 13 14.65 20.53 -49.58
CA ILE A 13 15.47 20.86 -48.41
C ILE A 13 14.57 21.23 -47.23
N ILE A 14 13.53 22.05 -47.42
CA ILE A 14 12.57 22.40 -46.37
C ILE A 14 11.84 21.15 -45.87
N ALA A 15 11.41 20.26 -46.74
CA ALA A 15 10.77 19.00 -46.35
C ALA A 15 11.68 18.10 -45.54
N ILE A 16 12.97 17.98 -45.88
CA ILE A 16 13.97 17.21 -45.13
C ILE A 16 14.21 17.84 -43.74
N VAL A 17 14.31 19.16 -43.63
CA VAL A 17 14.47 19.87 -42.38
C VAL A 17 13.26 19.71 -41.46
N VAL A 18 12.03 19.78 -42.04
CA VAL A 18 10.79 19.56 -41.26
C VAL A 18 10.70 18.11 -40.76
N ILE A 19 11.05 17.13 -41.61
CA ILE A 19 11.09 15.72 -41.20
C ILE A 19 12.15 15.51 -40.08
N ALA A 20 13.33 16.10 -40.24
CA ALA A 20 14.38 16.03 -39.22
C ALA A 20 13.92 16.63 -37.85
N ILE A 21 13.23 17.78 -37.90
CA ILE A 21 12.67 18.42 -36.69
C ILE A 21 11.57 17.52 -36.05
N ILE A 22 10.70 16.89 -36.85
CA ILE A 22 9.67 15.97 -36.36
C ILE A 22 10.30 14.72 -35.76
N VAL A 23 11.32 14.15 -36.38
CA VAL A 23 12.03 12.96 -35.87
C VAL A 23 12.81 13.31 -34.59
N ILE A 24 13.52 14.43 -34.57
CA ILE A 24 14.24 14.90 -33.37
C ILE A 24 13.25 15.25 -32.25
N GLY A 25 12.15 15.93 -32.60
CA GLY A 25 11.06 16.23 -31.67
C GLY A 25 10.38 14.96 -31.15
N GLY A 26 10.16 13.96 -31.98
CA GLY A 26 9.60 12.66 -31.60
C GLY A 26 10.55 11.85 -30.70
N ILE A 27 11.86 11.86 -30.98
CA ILE A 27 12.89 11.24 -30.13
C ILE A 27 13.01 12.01 -28.81
N PHE A 28 12.94 13.33 -28.83
CA PHE A 28 12.98 14.17 -27.62
C PHE A 28 11.73 13.98 -26.76
N LEU A 29 10.54 13.90 -27.35
CA LEU A 29 9.29 13.57 -26.67
C LEU A 29 9.30 12.13 -26.13
N LYS A 30 9.81 11.17 -26.87
CA LYS A 30 9.95 9.78 -26.40
C LYS A 30 10.89 9.70 -25.19
N ASN A 31 12.00 10.42 -25.21
CA ASN A 31 12.95 10.46 -24.08
C ASN A 31 12.42 11.25 -22.86
N ILE A 32 11.46 12.18 -23.06
CA ILE A 32 10.79 12.91 -21.98
C ILE A 32 9.65 12.09 -21.38
N LEU A 33 8.99 11.24 -22.19
CA LEU A 33 7.84 10.43 -21.81
C LEU A 33 8.20 9.01 -21.35
N GLU A 34 9.46 8.56 -21.49
CA GLU A 34 9.89 7.32 -20.85
C GLU A 34 9.95 7.52 -19.33
N GLU A 35 8.84 7.25 -18.67
CA GLU A 35 8.86 6.92 -17.24
C GLU A 35 9.93 5.84 -17.03
N TYR A 36 10.71 5.99 -15.93
CA TYR A 36 11.66 4.99 -15.52
C TYR A 36 10.89 3.70 -15.21
N ASN A 37 10.88 2.74 -16.15
CA ASN A 37 10.28 1.43 -15.93
C ASN A 37 11.12 0.68 -14.91
N ILE A 38 10.57 0.50 -13.73
CA ILE A 38 11.10 -0.34 -12.67
C ILE A 38 10.86 -1.79 -13.09
N GLU A 39 11.89 -2.62 -12.99
CA GLU A 39 11.78 -4.03 -13.24
C GLU A 39 10.93 -4.68 -12.14
N GLU A 40 9.72 -5.14 -12.47
CA GLU A 40 8.91 -5.89 -11.53
C GLU A 40 9.49 -7.29 -11.32
N VAL A 41 9.72 -7.66 -10.05
CA VAL A 41 10.16 -8.99 -9.66
C VAL A 41 8.93 -9.87 -9.45
N ASN A 42 8.55 -10.61 -10.47
CA ASN A 42 7.39 -11.51 -10.42
C ASN A 42 7.75 -12.91 -9.86
N GLN A 43 9.01 -13.32 -9.93
CA GLN A 43 9.49 -14.61 -9.46
C GLN A 43 10.79 -14.45 -8.68
N PHE A 44 10.83 -15.00 -7.47
CA PHE A 44 12.02 -15.03 -6.64
C PHE A 44 12.84 -16.28 -6.95
N SER A 45 14.12 -16.09 -7.22
CA SER A 45 15.10 -17.17 -7.47
C SER A 45 16.00 -17.43 -6.27
N TYR A 46 16.15 -16.44 -5.38
CA TYR A 46 17.06 -16.50 -4.23
C TYR A 46 16.37 -15.98 -2.97
N PHE A 47 16.73 -16.59 -1.83
CA PHE A 47 16.12 -16.32 -0.53
C PHE A 47 17.18 -16.23 0.56
N THR A 48 16.91 -15.42 1.57
CA THR A 48 17.79 -15.29 2.73
C THR A 48 17.67 -16.52 3.62
N LEU A 49 18.79 -17.19 3.86
CA LEU A 49 18.94 -18.30 4.80
C LEU A 49 19.34 -17.76 6.17
N TYR A 50 18.73 -18.30 7.24
CA TYR A 50 19.10 -18.00 8.62
C TYR A 50 19.39 -19.30 9.38
N GLN A 51 20.63 -19.48 9.79
CA GLN A 51 21.06 -20.65 10.55
C GLN A 51 22.13 -20.24 11.58
N ASN A 52 22.06 -20.78 12.79
CA ASN A 52 23.04 -20.53 13.86
C ASN A 52 23.32 -19.02 14.10
N GLN A 53 22.27 -18.19 14.07
CA GLN A 53 22.33 -16.73 14.27
C GLN A 53 23.13 -16.00 13.18
N LYS A 54 23.32 -16.62 12.03
CA LYS A 54 23.99 -16.03 10.86
C LYS A 54 23.12 -16.16 9.61
N TYR A 55 23.42 -15.33 8.65
CA TYR A 55 22.70 -15.24 7.39
C TYR A 55 23.51 -15.75 6.22
N GLY A 56 22.83 -16.37 5.28
CA GLY A 56 23.33 -16.86 4.00
C GLY A 56 22.28 -16.72 2.90
N VAL A 57 22.45 -17.46 1.81
CA VAL A 57 21.54 -17.44 0.65
C VAL A 57 21.27 -18.87 0.19
N ILE A 58 20.00 -19.15 -0.14
CA ILE A 58 19.57 -20.40 -0.80
C ILE A 58 18.87 -20.08 -2.12
N ASP A 59 18.84 -21.05 -3.03
CA ASP A 59 18.03 -21.02 -4.25
C ASP A 59 16.61 -21.58 -4.03
N THR A 60 15.79 -21.62 -5.09
CA THR A 60 14.43 -22.18 -5.10
C THR A 60 14.35 -23.67 -4.76
N LYS A 61 15.45 -24.41 -4.85
CA LYS A 61 15.53 -25.84 -4.51
C LYS A 61 16.03 -26.09 -3.08
N GLY A 62 16.40 -25.00 -2.36
CA GLY A 62 17.02 -25.10 -1.04
C GLY A 62 18.51 -25.43 -1.08
N ASN A 63 19.18 -25.30 -2.24
CA ASN A 63 20.64 -25.41 -2.30
C ASN A 63 21.26 -24.16 -1.68
N ILE A 64 22.29 -24.35 -0.86
CA ILE A 64 23.04 -23.25 -0.26
C ILE A 64 23.93 -22.63 -1.34
N ILE A 65 23.70 -21.37 -1.66
CA ILE A 65 24.53 -20.55 -2.57
C ILE A 65 25.61 -19.82 -1.77
N VAL A 66 25.22 -19.18 -0.65
CA VAL A 66 26.14 -18.55 0.29
C VAL A 66 25.88 -19.13 1.66
N GLU A 67 26.93 -19.67 2.31
CA GLU A 67 26.82 -20.24 3.65
C GLU A 67 26.36 -19.21 4.68
N ALA A 68 25.59 -19.65 5.67
CA ALA A 68 25.11 -18.79 6.78
C ALA A 68 26.26 -18.49 7.76
N LYS A 69 27.06 -17.47 7.43
CA LYS A 69 28.20 -17.00 8.24
C LYS A 69 28.28 -15.49 8.41
N TYR A 70 27.39 -14.75 7.77
CA TYR A 70 27.36 -13.28 7.77
C TYR A 70 26.40 -12.72 8.82
N ASP A 71 26.65 -11.49 9.26
CA ASP A 71 25.81 -10.80 10.26
C ASP A 71 24.47 -10.35 9.67
N LYS A 72 24.44 -10.11 8.36
CA LYS A 72 23.25 -9.77 7.58
C LYS A 72 23.52 -10.12 6.12
N VAL A 73 22.45 -10.41 5.37
CA VAL A 73 22.47 -10.52 3.91
C VAL A 73 21.36 -9.68 3.33
N ALA A 74 21.63 -8.94 2.26
CA ALA A 74 20.63 -8.28 1.44
C ALA A 74 20.60 -8.90 0.04
N ILE A 75 19.42 -9.19 -0.45
CA ILE A 75 19.14 -9.64 -1.83
C ILE A 75 18.29 -8.55 -2.48
N PRO A 76 18.90 -7.50 -3.05
CA PRO A 76 18.14 -6.32 -3.49
C PRO A 76 17.18 -6.61 -4.65
N ASN A 77 17.54 -7.58 -5.51
CA ASN A 77 16.66 -8.11 -6.54
C ASN A 77 16.68 -9.64 -6.49
N PRO A 78 15.66 -10.29 -5.91
CA PRO A 78 15.64 -11.75 -5.75
C PRO A 78 15.59 -12.55 -7.05
N SER A 79 15.42 -11.93 -8.21
CA SER A 79 15.55 -12.58 -9.52
C SER A 79 16.98 -12.55 -10.08
N LYS A 80 17.88 -11.76 -9.46
CA LYS A 80 19.26 -11.58 -9.92
C LYS A 80 20.28 -12.15 -8.92
N PRO A 81 21.38 -12.76 -9.40
CA PRO A 81 22.38 -13.40 -8.54
C PRO A 81 23.37 -12.39 -7.97
N VAL A 82 22.89 -11.46 -7.16
CA VAL A 82 23.73 -10.45 -6.49
C VAL A 82 23.36 -10.39 -5.01
N PHE A 83 24.27 -10.85 -4.16
CA PHE A 83 24.06 -11.02 -2.72
C PHE A 83 25.04 -10.16 -1.95
N ILE A 84 24.55 -9.18 -1.21
CA ILE A 84 25.35 -8.26 -0.40
C ILE A 84 25.42 -8.82 1.01
N CYS A 85 26.60 -9.26 1.43
CA CYS A 85 26.86 -9.90 2.71
C CYS A 85 27.59 -8.92 3.64
N TYR A 86 27.06 -8.74 4.84
CA TYR A 86 27.56 -7.82 5.86
C TYR A 86 28.34 -8.57 6.92
N TYR A 87 29.50 -8.04 7.30
CA TYR A 87 30.39 -8.60 8.33
C TYR A 87 31.20 -7.50 9.01
N ASP A 88 31.84 -7.78 10.13
CA ASP A 88 32.72 -6.87 10.87
C ASP A 88 32.06 -5.52 11.16
N TYR A 89 31.04 -5.56 12.04
CA TYR A 89 30.37 -4.33 12.48
C TYR A 89 31.32 -3.40 13.24
N ASN A 90 31.48 -2.19 12.74
CA ASN A 90 32.20 -1.10 13.39
C ASN A 90 31.23 -0.24 14.19
N SER A 91 31.25 -0.35 15.52
CA SER A 91 30.35 0.40 16.42
C SER A 91 30.67 1.90 16.52
N GLN A 92 31.85 2.36 16.11
CA GLN A 92 32.21 3.76 16.11
C GLN A 92 31.63 4.51 14.90
N GLU A 93 31.54 3.82 13.79
CA GLU A 93 31.00 4.37 12.52
C GLU A 93 29.55 3.92 12.25
N ASP A 94 28.99 3.09 13.13
CA ASP A 94 27.68 2.43 12.93
C ASP A 94 27.55 1.79 11.54
N SER A 95 28.58 1.05 11.14
CA SER A 95 28.71 0.53 9.78
C SER A 95 29.24 -0.89 9.73
N TYR A 96 28.90 -1.60 8.66
CA TYR A 96 29.42 -2.93 8.35
C TYR A 96 30.37 -2.87 7.16
N SER A 97 31.36 -3.74 7.15
CA SER A 97 32.03 -4.11 5.91
C SER A 97 31.09 -4.96 5.04
N THR A 98 31.23 -4.88 3.72
CA THR A 98 30.41 -5.67 2.79
C THR A 98 31.24 -6.42 1.77
N LYS A 99 30.75 -7.60 1.39
CA LYS A 99 31.19 -8.36 0.23
C LYS A 99 29.98 -8.72 -0.61
N VAL A 100 30.16 -8.78 -1.92
CA VAL A 100 29.09 -9.14 -2.84
C VAL A 100 29.44 -10.45 -3.54
N TYR A 101 28.49 -11.37 -3.57
CA TYR A 101 28.66 -12.68 -4.20
C TYR A 101 27.62 -12.89 -5.30
N ASN A 102 27.99 -13.70 -6.31
CA ASN A 102 27.10 -14.20 -7.35
C ASN A 102 26.57 -15.62 -7.02
N GLU A 103 25.81 -16.21 -7.94
CA GLU A 103 25.23 -17.56 -7.79
C GLU A 103 26.27 -18.70 -7.71
N LYS A 104 27.50 -18.45 -8.12
CA LYS A 104 28.62 -19.42 -8.03
C LYS A 104 29.40 -19.23 -6.74
N ASN A 105 28.95 -18.37 -5.84
CA ASN A 105 29.66 -17.96 -4.63
C ASN A 105 31.04 -17.31 -4.93
N GLU A 106 31.16 -16.66 -6.09
CA GLU A 106 32.32 -15.86 -6.45
C GLU A 106 32.14 -14.43 -5.99
N GLU A 107 33.17 -13.82 -5.38
CA GLU A 107 33.15 -12.42 -4.97
C GLU A 107 33.20 -11.52 -6.20
N ILE A 108 32.20 -10.64 -6.34
CA ILE A 108 32.07 -9.66 -7.41
C ILE A 108 32.13 -8.23 -6.85
N PHE A 109 32.45 -7.25 -7.69
CA PHE A 109 32.51 -5.82 -7.33
C PHE A 109 33.57 -5.48 -6.27
N SER A 110 34.58 -6.32 -6.08
CA SER A 110 35.67 -6.13 -5.11
C SER A 110 36.57 -4.93 -5.39
N GLN A 111 36.43 -4.29 -6.57
CA GLN A 111 37.14 -3.05 -6.93
C GLN A 111 36.58 -1.79 -6.22
N TYR A 112 35.40 -1.87 -5.59
CA TYR A 112 34.79 -0.78 -4.86
C TYR A 112 35.08 -0.88 -3.36
N GLU A 113 35.18 0.27 -2.67
CA GLU A 113 35.33 0.32 -1.22
C GLU A 113 34.14 -0.34 -0.51
N GLN A 114 32.93 -0.18 -1.07
CA GLN A 114 31.70 -0.73 -0.55
C GLN A 114 30.63 -0.78 -1.64
N VAL A 115 29.79 -1.82 -1.60
CA VAL A 115 28.56 -1.90 -2.39
C VAL A 115 27.39 -2.15 -1.43
N LEU A 116 26.34 -1.35 -1.57
CA LEU A 116 25.18 -1.38 -0.67
C LEU A 116 23.88 -1.43 -1.49
N PRO A 117 22.83 -2.04 -0.95
CA PRO A 117 21.49 -1.87 -1.47
C PRO A 117 20.99 -0.46 -1.12
N LEU A 118 20.01 0.00 -1.83
CA LEU A 118 19.23 1.17 -1.48
C LEU A 118 17.91 0.69 -0.90
N MET A 119 17.70 0.94 0.39
CA MET A 119 16.45 0.57 1.06
C MET A 119 15.35 1.55 0.68
N PHE A 120 14.20 0.99 0.41
CA PHE A 120 13.02 1.77 0.12
C PHE A 120 11.88 1.31 1.05
N GLN A 121 11.25 2.26 1.74
CA GLN A 121 10.26 1.95 2.76
C GLN A 121 8.86 1.95 2.12
N ASP A 122 8.37 0.77 1.79
CA ASP A 122 6.98 0.51 1.47
C ASP A 122 6.55 -0.78 2.17
N SER A 123 5.64 -0.68 3.13
CA SER A 123 5.16 -1.82 3.90
C SER A 123 4.43 -2.87 3.04
N THR A 124 4.04 -2.51 1.82
CA THR A 124 3.39 -3.41 0.86
C THR A 124 4.38 -4.04 -0.11
N ALA A 125 5.61 -3.55 -0.17
CA ALA A 125 6.64 -4.05 -1.08
C ALA A 125 7.18 -5.41 -0.63
N LYS A 126 7.09 -6.42 -1.50
CA LYS A 126 7.67 -7.74 -1.27
C LYS A 126 9.20 -7.70 -1.15
N VAL A 127 9.84 -6.70 -1.73
CA VAL A 127 11.29 -6.47 -1.71
C VAL A 127 11.54 -5.04 -1.22
N PRO A 128 12.15 -4.85 -0.03
CA PRO A 128 12.34 -3.52 0.57
C PRO A 128 13.57 -2.79 0.03
N TYR A 129 13.94 -3.02 -1.23
CA TYR A 129 15.11 -2.44 -1.87
C TYR A 129 14.79 -1.94 -3.27
N GLU A 130 15.60 -0.98 -3.74
CA GLU A 130 15.66 -0.62 -5.16
C GLU A 130 16.10 -1.85 -5.98
N LYS A 131 15.22 -2.33 -6.86
CA LYS A 131 15.42 -3.58 -7.62
C LYS A 131 16.28 -3.41 -8.89
N SER A 132 16.54 -2.15 -9.28
CA SER A 132 17.20 -1.82 -10.55
C SER A 132 18.59 -1.23 -10.41
N VAL A 133 18.96 -0.76 -9.20
CA VAL A 133 20.23 -0.07 -8.96
C VAL A 133 20.84 -0.43 -7.61
N LEU A 134 22.17 -0.39 -7.56
CA LEU A 134 22.99 -0.53 -6.36
C LEU A 134 23.76 0.78 -6.10
N LYS A 135 24.05 1.05 -4.84
CA LYS A 135 24.95 2.12 -4.42
C LYS A 135 26.36 1.59 -4.25
N TYR A 136 27.36 2.20 -4.90
CA TYR A 136 28.77 1.87 -4.71
C TYR A 136 29.56 3.04 -4.16
N LYS A 137 30.63 2.76 -3.42
CA LYS A 137 31.55 3.76 -2.86
C LYS A 137 32.91 3.66 -3.53
N GLU A 138 33.47 4.79 -3.95
CA GLU A 138 34.79 4.92 -4.57
C GLU A 138 35.38 6.28 -4.21
N ASN A 139 36.62 6.32 -3.72
CA ASN A 139 37.31 7.54 -3.24
C ASN A 139 36.46 8.33 -2.22
N GLY A 140 35.81 7.63 -1.30
CA GLY A 140 34.99 8.22 -0.24
C GLY A 140 33.66 8.82 -0.69
N LYS A 141 33.30 8.73 -1.98
CA LYS A 141 32.06 9.24 -2.57
C LYS A 141 31.18 8.10 -3.08
N TYR A 142 29.90 8.36 -3.21
CA TYR A 142 28.92 7.39 -3.70
C TYR A 142 28.50 7.66 -5.14
N GLY A 143 28.27 6.58 -5.87
CA GLY A 143 27.61 6.55 -7.17
C GLY A 143 26.57 5.43 -7.24
N ILE A 144 25.82 5.35 -8.32
CA ILE A 144 24.92 4.21 -8.60
C ILE A 144 25.40 3.42 -9.81
N MET A 145 25.14 2.11 -9.78
CA MET A 145 25.43 1.15 -10.84
C MET A 145 24.27 0.17 -11.00
N ASP A 146 24.21 -0.51 -12.12
CA ASP A 146 23.28 -1.62 -12.33
C ASP A 146 23.79 -2.92 -11.65
N PHE A 147 22.99 -3.99 -11.75
CA PHE A 147 23.34 -5.30 -11.16
C PHE A 147 24.44 -6.05 -11.92
N GLU A 148 24.78 -5.60 -13.10
CA GLU A 148 25.91 -6.10 -13.92
C GLU A 148 27.22 -5.34 -13.60
N GLY A 149 27.17 -4.34 -12.71
CA GLY A 149 28.31 -3.54 -12.27
C GLY A 149 28.65 -2.36 -13.18
N LYS A 150 27.81 -2.04 -14.16
CA LYS A 150 27.98 -0.87 -15.02
C LYS A 150 27.61 0.40 -14.26
N LYS A 151 28.55 1.32 -14.14
CA LYS A 151 28.32 2.63 -13.52
C LYS A 151 27.25 3.42 -14.28
N ILE A 152 26.20 3.82 -13.59
CA ILE A 152 25.15 4.73 -14.09
C ILE A 152 25.57 6.17 -13.81
N THR A 153 26.11 6.45 -12.61
CA THR A 153 26.72 7.75 -12.28
C THR A 153 28.16 7.55 -11.82
N LYS A 154 28.96 8.60 -11.91
CA LYS A 154 30.27 8.63 -11.24
C LYS A 154 30.05 8.67 -9.72
N ALA A 155 31.05 8.24 -8.95
CA ALA A 155 31.08 8.43 -7.50
C ALA A 155 31.39 9.90 -7.19
N GLN A 156 30.33 10.69 -6.97
CA GLN A 156 30.42 12.14 -6.75
C GLN A 156 29.60 12.64 -5.57
N TYR A 157 28.66 11.81 -5.10
CA TYR A 157 27.71 12.19 -4.04
C TYR A 157 28.28 11.92 -2.64
N THR A 158 27.92 12.76 -1.67
CA THR A 158 28.23 12.53 -0.26
C THR A 158 27.29 11.52 0.38
N SER A 159 26.05 11.46 -0.11
CA SER A 159 25.05 10.46 0.27
C SER A 159 24.15 10.11 -0.91
N ILE A 160 23.60 8.91 -0.91
CA ILE A 160 22.53 8.48 -1.82
C ILE A 160 21.54 7.64 -1.00
N GLU A 161 20.27 8.01 -1.03
CA GLU A 161 19.19 7.32 -0.34
C GLU A 161 18.02 7.16 -1.29
N SER A 162 17.24 6.11 -1.11
CA SER A 162 16.00 5.93 -1.86
C SER A 162 14.94 6.92 -1.38
N LEU A 163 14.13 7.39 -2.29
CA LEU A 163 12.95 8.17 -1.92
C LEU A 163 11.93 7.24 -1.26
N LEU A 164 11.47 7.60 -0.05
CA LEU A 164 10.45 6.81 0.66
C LEU A 164 9.23 6.57 -0.24
N TYR A 165 8.75 5.35 -0.27
CA TYR A 165 7.58 4.89 -1.00
C TYR A 165 7.62 4.99 -2.54
N LYS A 166 8.72 5.48 -3.16
CA LYS A 166 8.84 5.47 -4.63
C LYS A 166 10.18 4.95 -5.11
N GLU A 167 10.15 3.74 -5.62
CA GLU A 167 11.28 3.12 -6.29
C GLU A 167 11.72 3.91 -7.53
N GLY A 168 13.01 3.93 -7.78
CA GLY A 168 13.60 4.55 -8.94
C GLY A 168 13.85 6.06 -8.85
N TYR A 169 13.61 6.68 -7.69
CA TYR A 169 13.97 8.06 -7.39
C TYR A 169 14.86 8.11 -6.16
N LEU A 170 15.98 8.79 -6.28
CA LEU A 170 17.03 8.80 -5.27
C LEU A 170 17.36 10.23 -4.83
N ILE A 171 17.37 10.44 -3.51
CA ILE A 171 17.87 11.68 -2.90
C ILE A 171 19.40 11.61 -2.90
N VAL A 172 20.06 12.63 -3.44
CA VAL A 172 21.51 12.71 -3.52
C VAL A 172 22.03 13.95 -2.80
N GLY A 173 23.05 13.77 -1.97
CA GLY A 173 23.76 14.85 -1.27
C GLY A 173 24.95 15.33 -2.08
N GLU A 174 25.11 16.65 -2.24
CA GLU A 174 26.27 17.33 -2.84
C GLU A 174 26.49 18.65 -2.10
N ASN A 175 27.71 18.89 -1.58
CA ASN A 175 28.06 20.14 -0.90
C ASN A 175 27.03 20.55 0.18
N ASP A 176 26.65 19.60 1.04
CA ASP A 176 25.68 19.78 2.13
C ASP A 176 24.26 20.19 1.68
N LYS A 177 23.95 20.00 0.40
CA LYS A 177 22.64 20.22 -0.17
C LYS A 177 22.12 18.95 -0.85
N TYR A 178 20.83 18.81 -0.86
CA TYR A 178 20.14 17.65 -1.44
C TYR A 178 19.46 18.00 -2.75
N GLY A 179 19.46 17.01 -3.64
CA GLY A 179 18.75 17.01 -4.92
C GLY A 179 18.16 15.62 -5.21
N ILE A 180 17.56 15.45 -6.37
CA ILE A 180 16.98 14.18 -6.78
C ILE A 180 17.52 13.79 -8.15
N ILE A 181 17.89 12.51 -8.29
CA ILE A 181 18.13 11.84 -9.55
C ILE A 181 17.15 10.66 -9.71
N ASN A 182 16.94 10.20 -10.93
CA ASN A 182 16.28 8.91 -11.14
C ASN A 182 17.31 7.75 -11.25
N GLY A 183 16.83 6.51 -11.29
CA GLY A 183 17.65 5.32 -11.43
C GLY A 183 18.47 5.24 -12.73
N LYS A 184 18.20 6.10 -13.74
CA LYS A 184 19.03 6.29 -14.94
C LYS A 184 20.13 7.37 -14.75
N GLY A 185 20.26 7.94 -13.54
CA GLY A 185 21.19 9.00 -13.23
C GLY A 185 20.78 10.40 -13.72
N LYS A 186 19.55 10.53 -14.26
CA LYS A 186 19.04 11.82 -14.74
C LYS A 186 18.67 12.71 -13.54
N ARG A 187 19.19 13.94 -13.51
CA ARG A 187 18.85 14.95 -12.51
C ARG A 187 17.41 15.43 -12.69
N ILE A 188 16.61 15.27 -11.64
CA ILE A 188 15.21 15.72 -11.54
C ILE A 188 15.15 17.05 -10.77
N VAL A 189 15.79 17.10 -9.58
CA VAL A 189 15.90 18.29 -8.74
C VAL A 189 17.38 18.59 -8.49
N LYS A 190 17.79 19.83 -8.66
CA LYS A 190 19.17 20.26 -8.38
C LYS A 190 19.47 20.15 -6.89
N SER A 191 20.71 19.82 -6.54
CA SER A 191 21.20 19.80 -5.15
C SER A 191 21.37 21.23 -4.64
N GLN A 192 20.30 21.80 -4.08
CA GLN A 192 20.27 23.17 -3.59
C GLN A 192 19.45 23.36 -2.32
N TYR A 193 18.74 22.31 -1.87
CA TYR A 193 17.86 22.34 -0.71
C TYR A 193 18.51 21.68 0.50
N ASP A 194 18.12 22.11 1.70
CA ASP A 194 18.61 21.53 2.96
C ASP A 194 17.86 20.23 3.29
N THR A 195 16.58 20.13 2.91
CA THR A 195 15.83 18.87 2.96
C THR A 195 14.94 18.69 1.74
N ILE A 196 14.66 17.44 1.41
CA ILE A 196 13.68 17.04 0.39
C ILE A 196 12.88 15.87 0.94
N THR A 197 11.55 16.00 0.93
CA THR A 197 10.63 14.94 1.35
C THR A 197 9.66 14.64 0.21
N ALA A 198 9.37 13.36 -0.02
CA ALA A 198 8.32 12.99 -0.97
C ALA A 198 6.96 13.41 -0.45
N ASP A 199 6.13 13.92 -1.35
CA ASP A 199 4.71 14.16 -1.12
C ASP A 199 3.88 13.18 -1.94
N GLY A 200 2.86 12.59 -1.31
CA GLY A 200 1.97 11.62 -1.95
C GLY A 200 0.83 11.20 -1.04
N TYR A 201 -0.02 10.34 -1.56
CA TYR A 201 -1.22 9.87 -0.88
C TYR A 201 -1.64 8.47 -1.31
N TYR A 202 -2.40 7.78 -0.47
CA TYR A 202 -3.00 6.51 -0.82
C TYR A 202 -4.31 6.74 -1.59
N LYS A 203 -4.44 6.05 -2.71
CA LYS A 203 -5.72 5.97 -3.42
C LYS A 203 -6.65 4.94 -2.77
N GLU A 204 -7.92 4.93 -3.19
CA GLU A 204 -8.94 3.95 -2.75
C GLU A 204 -8.53 2.50 -3.03
N ASP A 205 -7.68 2.25 -4.03
CA ASP A 205 -7.08 0.94 -4.35
C ASP A 205 -5.86 0.58 -3.47
N SER A 206 -5.64 1.31 -2.39
CA SER A 206 -4.50 1.18 -1.46
C SER A 206 -3.11 1.38 -2.10
N LYS A 207 -3.05 1.90 -3.33
CA LYS A 207 -1.79 2.23 -3.98
C LYS A 207 -1.36 3.64 -3.65
N TYR A 208 -0.11 3.79 -3.19
CA TYR A 208 0.47 5.10 -2.95
C TYR A 208 0.74 5.83 -4.26
N LYS A 209 0.20 7.04 -4.39
CA LYS A 209 0.41 7.92 -5.54
C LYS A 209 1.25 9.12 -5.13
N TYR A 210 2.33 9.33 -5.85
CA TYR A 210 3.23 10.46 -5.66
C TYR A 210 2.76 11.67 -6.45
N ALA A 211 2.99 12.84 -5.86
CA ALA A 211 2.56 14.09 -6.45
C ALA A 211 3.70 15.09 -6.63
N GLY A 212 4.70 15.05 -5.75
CA GLY A 212 5.81 15.97 -5.81
C GLY A 212 6.75 15.86 -4.63
N PHE A 213 7.41 16.97 -4.31
CA PHE A 213 8.40 17.07 -3.25
C PHE A 213 8.17 18.35 -2.46
N ILE A 214 8.09 18.22 -1.15
CA ILE A 214 8.26 19.32 -0.22
C ILE A 214 9.77 19.53 -0.03
N VAL A 215 10.24 20.74 -0.28
CA VAL A 215 11.64 21.11 -0.17
C VAL A 215 11.83 22.19 0.87
N SER A 216 12.96 22.23 1.55
CA SER A 216 13.24 23.30 2.47
C SER A 216 14.61 23.94 2.25
N SER A 217 14.71 25.22 2.63
CA SER A 217 15.95 25.97 2.71
C SER A 217 16.11 26.56 4.10
N LYS A 218 17.27 26.40 4.72
CA LYS A 218 17.60 26.94 6.02
C LYS A 218 17.86 28.43 5.92
N THR A 219 17.27 29.20 6.82
CA THR A 219 17.49 30.66 6.98
C THR A 219 18.02 30.96 8.40
N GLU A 220 18.27 32.21 8.70
CA GLU A 220 18.67 32.64 10.05
C GLU A 220 17.56 32.39 11.10
N THR A 221 16.29 32.38 10.68
CA THR A 221 15.12 32.23 11.56
C THR A 221 14.50 30.81 11.55
N GLY A 222 15.09 29.87 10.80
CA GLY A 222 14.57 28.51 10.70
C GLY A 222 14.51 28.00 9.25
N TYR A 223 13.68 27.01 9.01
CA TYR A 223 13.48 26.48 7.67
C TYR A 223 12.31 27.18 6.97
N GLN A 224 12.48 27.39 5.67
CA GLN A 224 11.42 27.81 4.77
C GLN A 224 11.15 26.71 3.76
N TYR A 225 9.89 26.45 3.49
CA TYR A 225 9.40 25.33 2.69
C TYR A 225 8.88 25.80 1.34
N GLY A 226 9.01 24.95 0.34
CA GLY A 226 8.49 25.12 -1.00
C GLY A 226 7.98 23.79 -1.57
N TYR A 227 7.46 23.84 -2.77
CA TYR A 227 6.88 22.67 -3.43
C TYR A 227 7.37 22.52 -4.87
N ILE A 228 7.82 21.32 -5.22
CA ILE A 228 8.28 20.93 -6.56
C ILE A 228 7.42 19.76 -7.03
N ASN A 229 6.88 19.81 -8.25
CA ASN A 229 6.15 18.68 -8.79
C ASN A 229 7.10 17.53 -9.20
N PHE A 230 6.51 16.37 -9.49
CA PHE A 230 7.26 15.15 -9.81
C PHE A 230 8.17 15.26 -11.05
N LYS A 231 7.90 16.22 -11.96
CA LYS A 231 8.72 16.52 -13.15
C LYS A 231 9.91 17.43 -12.84
N GLY A 232 10.08 17.85 -11.58
CA GLY A 232 11.15 18.75 -11.13
C GLY A 232 10.85 20.25 -11.36
N LYS A 233 9.59 20.59 -11.69
CA LYS A 233 9.17 21.99 -11.84
C LYS A 233 8.85 22.59 -10.48
N VAL A 234 9.49 23.69 -10.14
CA VAL A 234 9.17 24.44 -8.92
C VAL A 234 7.77 25.05 -9.03
N ILE A 235 6.89 24.65 -8.15
CA ILE A 235 5.53 25.16 -8.00
C ILE A 235 5.50 26.30 -6.99
N LEU A 236 6.14 26.12 -5.81
CA LEU A 236 6.38 27.20 -4.84
C LEU A 236 7.86 27.23 -4.48
N GLU A 237 8.43 28.43 -4.44
CA GLU A 237 9.79 28.62 -3.93
C GLU A 237 9.83 28.34 -2.41
N ALA A 238 11.01 28.01 -1.87
CA ALA A 238 11.18 27.74 -0.44
C ALA A 238 11.18 29.06 0.37
N GLU A 239 9.98 29.64 0.57
CA GLU A 239 9.77 30.92 1.26
C GLU A 239 8.59 30.92 2.24
N TYR A 240 8.00 29.76 2.51
CA TYR A 240 6.84 29.56 3.39
C TYR A 240 7.26 28.89 4.69
N ASN A 241 6.53 29.15 5.79
CA ASN A 241 6.77 28.49 7.07
C ASN A 241 6.34 27.02 7.03
N GLU A 242 5.31 26.70 6.23
CA GLU A 242 4.76 25.37 6.03
C GLU A 242 4.06 25.32 4.68
N VAL A 243 4.03 24.14 4.05
CA VAL A 243 3.33 23.89 2.78
C VAL A 243 2.73 22.51 2.82
N ASP A 244 1.38 22.43 2.69
CA ASP A 244 0.62 21.20 2.60
C ASP A 244 -0.14 21.13 1.29
N ARG A 245 -0.14 19.97 0.68
CA ARG A 245 -0.88 19.73 -0.55
C ARG A 245 -2.25 19.13 -0.26
N VAL A 246 -3.28 19.73 -0.80
CA VAL A 246 -4.64 19.17 -0.77
C VAL A 246 -4.71 18.03 -1.79
N THR A 247 -4.47 16.80 -1.32
CA THR A 247 -4.22 15.62 -2.15
C THR A 247 -5.41 15.22 -2.99
N GLU A 248 -6.61 15.36 -2.47
CA GLU A 248 -7.87 14.89 -3.04
C GLU A 248 -8.26 15.61 -4.32
N ILE A 249 -7.87 16.88 -4.45
CA ILE A 249 -8.20 17.73 -5.60
C ILE A 249 -6.98 18.12 -6.44
N SER A 250 -5.79 17.65 -6.05
CA SER A 250 -4.55 17.92 -6.78
C SER A 250 -4.25 16.80 -7.78
N ASP A 251 -3.80 17.18 -8.96
CA ASP A 251 -3.26 16.29 -9.99
C ASP A 251 -1.82 16.69 -10.36
N ASP A 252 -1.23 16.03 -11.37
CA ASP A 252 0.16 16.28 -11.80
C ASP A 252 0.38 17.68 -12.39
N GLU A 253 -0.68 18.37 -12.82
CA GLU A 253 -0.63 19.69 -13.43
C GLU A 253 -1.20 20.79 -12.51
N ASN A 254 -2.11 20.42 -11.61
CA ASN A 254 -2.82 21.32 -10.72
C ASN A 254 -2.60 20.94 -9.26
N ALA A 255 -1.63 21.55 -8.60
CA ALA A 255 -1.42 21.40 -7.18
C ALA A 255 -2.22 22.47 -6.41
N TYR A 256 -3.15 22.05 -5.57
CA TYR A 256 -3.77 22.89 -4.55
C TYR A 256 -2.94 22.81 -3.28
N LEU A 257 -2.45 23.93 -2.81
CA LEU A 257 -1.50 24.03 -1.70
C LEU A 257 -2.02 24.99 -0.65
N VAL A 258 -2.11 24.53 0.59
CA VAL A 258 -2.25 25.39 1.76
C VAL A 258 -0.83 25.75 2.18
N ALA A 259 -0.50 27.04 2.18
CA ALA A 259 0.84 27.51 2.53
C ALA A 259 0.75 28.57 3.62
N PHE A 260 1.62 28.46 4.63
CA PHE A 260 1.68 29.37 5.75
C PHE A 260 2.80 30.39 5.58
N LYS A 261 2.49 31.66 5.76
CA LYS A 261 3.47 32.74 5.77
C LYS A 261 3.18 33.67 6.94
N ASN A 262 4.17 33.88 7.80
CA ASN A 262 4.04 34.67 9.03
C ASN A 262 2.88 34.19 9.94
N GLY A 263 2.68 32.88 10.03
CA GLY A 263 1.63 32.27 10.84
C GLY A 263 0.21 32.37 10.25
N GLN A 264 0.08 32.79 8.99
CA GLN A 264 -1.22 32.87 8.31
C GLN A 264 -1.26 31.93 7.10
N ALA A 265 -2.32 31.15 7.00
CA ALA A 265 -2.63 30.26 5.89
C ALA A 265 -3.17 31.02 4.68
N GLY A 266 -2.74 30.59 3.50
CA GLY A 266 -3.29 30.98 2.21
C GLY A 266 -3.50 29.74 1.35
N LEU A 267 -4.47 29.77 0.44
CA LEU A 267 -4.72 28.69 -0.52
C LEU A 267 -4.22 29.09 -1.90
N LEU A 268 -3.43 28.23 -2.51
CA LEU A 268 -2.90 28.45 -3.86
C LEU A 268 -3.29 27.27 -4.76
N LYS A 269 -3.61 27.58 -6.00
CA LYS A 269 -3.63 26.61 -7.10
C LYS A 269 -2.39 26.86 -7.95
N ASN A 270 -1.42 25.93 -7.89
CA ASN A 270 -0.08 26.17 -8.40
C ASN A 270 0.52 27.45 -7.78
N LYS A 271 0.91 28.43 -8.62
CA LYS A 271 1.46 29.71 -8.17
C LYS A 271 0.40 30.82 -7.95
N LYS A 272 -0.87 30.52 -8.23
CA LYS A 272 -1.94 31.52 -8.19
C LYS A 272 -2.72 31.41 -6.88
N TYR A 273 -2.83 32.53 -6.17
CA TYR A 273 -3.65 32.60 -4.98
C TYR A 273 -5.13 32.44 -5.30
N ILE A 274 -5.78 31.53 -4.58
CA ILE A 274 -7.23 31.40 -4.43
C ILE A 274 -7.64 32.22 -3.22
N LEU A 275 -6.96 32.00 -2.07
CA LEU A 275 -7.13 32.79 -0.84
C LEU A 275 -5.78 33.37 -0.42
N GLN A 276 -5.76 34.67 -0.09
CA GLN A 276 -4.56 35.33 0.43
C GLN A 276 -4.23 34.85 1.85
N HIS A 277 -2.98 35.03 2.29
CA HIS A 277 -2.55 34.75 3.65
C HIS A 277 -3.24 35.68 4.65
N GLN A 278 -4.32 35.21 5.26
CA GLN A 278 -5.10 35.94 6.26
C GLN A 278 -5.87 35.05 7.21
N TYR A 279 -5.80 33.74 7.01
CA TYR A 279 -6.52 32.74 7.79
C TYR A 279 -5.57 32.09 8.81
N GLU A 280 -6.11 31.62 9.93
CA GLU A 280 -5.41 30.84 10.93
C GLU A 280 -5.23 29.40 10.45
N ASP A 281 -6.27 28.89 9.73
CA ASP A 281 -6.28 27.56 9.14
C ASP A 281 -7.18 27.49 7.90
N ILE A 282 -6.91 26.50 7.03
CA ILE A 282 -7.70 26.19 5.83
C ILE A 282 -7.73 24.67 5.69
N GLU A 283 -8.88 24.04 5.89
CA GLU A 283 -9.08 22.60 5.82
C GLU A 283 -10.00 22.22 4.65
N TYR A 284 -9.65 21.17 3.91
CA TYR A 284 -10.45 20.67 2.79
C TYR A 284 -11.41 19.56 3.20
N ASN A 285 -12.70 19.75 2.93
CA ASN A 285 -13.71 18.71 3.04
C ASN A 285 -13.93 18.01 1.70
N LYS A 286 -13.44 16.77 1.59
CA LYS A 286 -13.45 16.01 0.33
C LYS A 286 -14.86 15.60 -0.12
N ASN A 287 -15.78 15.34 0.82
CA ASN A 287 -17.11 14.86 0.51
C ASN A 287 -17.94 15.91 -0.24
N ASN A 288 -17.78 17.17 0.14
CA ASN A 288 -18.55 18.31 -0.38
C ASN A 288 -17.74 19.21 -1.30
N LYS A 289 -16.42 18.98 -1.42
CA LYS A 289 -15.48 19.78 -2.22
C LYS A 289 -15.47 21.26 -1.80
N LEU A 290 -15.47 21.49 -0.49
CA LEU A 290 -15.45 22.81 0.13
C LEU A 290 -14.23 22.95 1.03
N PHE A 291 -13.85 24.19 1.34
CA PHE A 291 -12.86 24.50 2.37
C PHE A 291 -13.51 25.14 3.58
N THR A 292 -13.21 24.63 4.75
CA THR A 292 -13.41 25.33 6.02
C THR A 292 -12.24 26.29 6.21
N VAL A 293 -12.51 27.55 6.45
CA VAL A 293 -11.51 28.59 6.72
C VAL A 293 -11.69 29.14 8.12
N GLN A 294 -10.58 29.38 8.84
CA GLN A 294 -10.60 29.93 10.18
C GLN A 294 -9.89 31.30 10.22
N LYS A 295 -10.53 32.30 10.82
CA LYS A 295 -9.98 33.64 11.02
C LYS A 295 -10.52 34.25 12.29
N ALA A 296 -9.63 34.77 13.14
CA ALA A 296 -9.99 35.34 14.47
C ALA A 296 -10.82 34.35 15.31
N SER A 297 -10.40 33.06 15.30
CA SER A 297 -11.08 31.95 15.97
C SER A 297 -12.53 31.73 15.53
N LYS A 298 -12.94 32.26 14.39
CA LYS A 298 -14.24 32.02 13.76
C LYS A 298 -14.07 31.25 12.45
N GLN A 299 -14.99 30.38 12.15
CA GLN A 299 -15.01 29.54 10.97
C GLN A 299 -16.01 30.07 9.91
N GLY A 300 -15.68 29.78 8.67
CA GLY A 300 -16.49 30.01 7.48
C GLY A 300 -16.24 28.96 6.43
N ILE A 301 -17.02 28.96 5.35
CA ILE A 301 -16.88 28.01 4.24
C ILE A 301 -16.65 28.76 2.93
N VAL A 302 -15.72 28.27 2.12
CA VAL A 302 -15.49 28.73 0.75
C VAL A 302 -15.46 27.55 -0.23
N ASP A 303 -15.79 27.82 -1.50
CA ASP A 303 -15.69 26.83 -2.56
C ASP A 303 -14.25 26.69 -3.10
N LEU A 304 -14.07 25.84 -4.14
CA LEU A 304 -12.76 25.58 -4.77
C LEU A 304 -12.17 26.81 -5.47
N GLU A 305 -12.95 27.81 -5.79
CA GLU A 305 -12.57 29.07 -6.42
C GLU A 305 -12.34 30.19 -5.39
N GLY A 306 -12.58 29.91 -4.11
CA GLY A 306 -12.43 30.86 -2.99
C GLY A 306 -13.64 31.77 -2.78
N LYS A 307 -14.78 31.45 -3.40
CA LYS A 307 -16.02 32.17 -3.18
C LYS A 307 -16.60 31.79 -1.81
N GLN A 308 -16.97 32.78 -1.03
CA GLN A 308 -17.62 32.60 0.27
C GLN A 308 -19.01 31.93 0.11
N ILE A 309 -19.18 30.81 0.83
CA ILE A 309 -20.45 30.07 0.94
C ILE A 309 -21.10 30.35 2.30
N ILE A 310 -20.33 30.28 3.39
CA ILE A 310 -20.74 30.67 4.75
C ILE A 310 -19.74 31.70 5.26
N GLU A 311 -20.26 32.80 5.79
CA GLU A 311 -19.45 33.89 6.35
C GLU A 311 -18.57 33.41 7.51
N THR A 312 -17.36 33.98 7.63
CA THR A 312 -16.38 33.59 8.67
C THR A 312 -16.75 34.29 9.99
N GLU A 313 -17.83 33.84 10.63
CA GLU A 313 -18.36 34.42 11.85
C GLU A 313 -18.86 33.39 12.87
N TYR A 314 -18.80 32.10 12.57
CA TYR A 314 -19.30 31.00 13.41
C TYR A 314 -18.23 30.48 14.34
N ASP A 315 -18.62 29.98 15.52
CA ASP A 315 -17.71 29.39 16.50
C ASP A 315 -17.20 28.03 16.02
N ASN A 316 -18.12 27.21 15.48
CA ASN A 316 -17.84 25.91 14.89
C ASN A 316 -18.67 25.71 13.62
N ILE A 317 -18.13 24.97 12.67
CA ILE A 317 -18.85 24.53 11.48
C ILE A 317 -18.59 23.02 11.27
N PHE A 318 -19.69 22.27 11.10
CA PHE A 318 -19.68 20.86 10.75
C PHE A 318 -20.35 20.69 9.39
N ILE A 319 -19.70 19.93 8.49
CA ILE A 319 -20.27 19.60 7.19
C ILE A 319 -20.64 18.12 7.22
N SER A 320 -21.94 17.83 7.16
CA SER A 320 -22.48 16.47 7.11
C SER A 320 -23.25 16.29 5.81
N GLN A 321 -22.72 15.45 4.92
CA GLN A 321 -23.33 15.17 3.60
C GLN A 321 -23.66 16.45 2.81
N ASP A 322 -24.95 16.77 2.65
CA ASP A 322 -25.44 17.92 1.89
C ASP A 322 -25.86 19.10 2.79
N LEU A 323 -25.55 19.05 4.09
CA LEU A 323 -25.88 20.06 5.08
C LEU A 323 -24.62 20.64 5.73
N ILE A 324 -24.68 21.92 6.02
CA ILE A 324 -23.71 22.65 6.83
C ILE A 324 -24.39 23.06 8.12
N ILE A 325 -23.87 22.65 9.27
CA ILE A 325 -24.30 23.03 10.59
C ILE A 325 -23.29 24.02 11.14
N ALA A 326 -23.71 25.24 11.45
CA ALA A 326 -22.85 26.30 11.95
C ALA A 326 -23.33 26.76 13.31
N GLU A 327 -22.47 26.83 14.31
CA GLU A 327 -22.77 27.27 15.67
C GLU A 327 -22.26 28.69 15.89
N LYS A 328 -23.07 29.54 16.46
CA LYS A 328 -22.71 30.90 16.81
C LYS A 328 -23.45 31.33 18.09
N ASP A 329 -22.68 31.78 19.08
CA ASP A 329 -23.20 32.26 20.36
C ASP A 329 -24.12 31.26 21.10
N GLY A 330 -23.85 29.94 20.90
CA GLY A 330 -24.61 28.82 21.47
C GLY A 330 -25.88 28.46 20.71
N GLU A 331 -26.16 29.09 19.58
CA GLU A 331 -27.24 28.75 18.66
C GLU A 331 -26.69 27.98 17.44
N SER A 332 -27.46 26.97 16.98
CA SER A 332 -27.13 26.18 15.79
C SER A 332 -27.94 26.65 14.60
N TYR A 333 -27.29 26.80 13.48
CA TYR A 333 -27.85 27.20 12.19
C TYR A 333 -27.57 26.13 11.15
N THR A 334 -28.58 25.74 10.38
CA THR A 334 -28.44 24.75 9.32
C THR A 334 -28.53 25.43 7.95
N PHE A 335 -27.63 25.03 7.05
CA PHE A 335 -27.58 25.52 5.67
C PHE A 335 -27.48 24.32 4.71
N ASP A 336 -27.97 24.50 3.49
CA ASP A 336 -27.61 23.57 2.41
C ASP A 336 -26.15 23.80 1.98
N ILE A 337 -25.66 22.93 1.12
CA ILE A 337 -24.26 22.97 0.63
C ILE A 337 -23.94 24.23 -0.19
N ASN A 338 -24.95 24.99 -0.63
CA ASN A 338 -24.81 26.26 -1.34
C ASN A 338 -24.86 27.48 -0.41
N GLY A 339 -25.02 27.27 0.90
CA GLY A 339 -25.11 28.32 1.91
C GLY A 339 -26.50 28.90 2.11
N ASN A 340 -27.56 28.28 1.59
CA ASN A 340 -28.93 28.72 1.85
C ASN A 340 -29.39 28.19 3.22
N LYS A 341 -29.80 29.10 4.09
CA LYS A 341 -30.29 28.76 5.44
C LYS A 341 -31.53 27.86 5.34
N GLN A 342 -31.54 26.80 6.13
CA GLN A 342 -32.63 25.83 6.24
C GLN A 342 -33.38 26.05 7.57
N ASP A 343 -34.70 26.00 7.54
CA ASP A 343 -35.56 26.13 8.73
C ASP A 343 -35.84 24.73 9.34
N SER A 344 -34.83 23.95 9.68
CA SER A 344 -35.04 22.64 10.29
C SER A 344 -34.20 22.46 11.56
N GLU A 345 -34.88 22.15 12.66
CA GLU A 345 -34.26 21.54 13.85
C GLU A 345 -33.78 20.14 13.46
N VAL A 346 -32.49 19.95 13.15
CA VAL A 346 -31.90 18.62 12.94
C VAL A 346 -31.03 18.29 14.15
N ASN A 347 -31.64 17.58 15.10
CA ASN A 347 -30.95 17.07 16.30
C ASN A 347 -30.42 15.64 16.13
N ASN A 348 -30.27 15.10 14.91
CA ASN A 348 -29.79 13.75 14.67
C ASN A 348 -28.70 13.74 13.60
N GLU A 349 -27.56 13.15 13.91
CA GLU A 349 -26.54 12.83 12.91
C GLU A 349 -27.06 11.68 12.03
N LEU A 350 -27.12 11.91 10.71
CA LEU A 350 -27.60 10.92 9.73
C LEU A 350 -26.45 10.44 8.87
N ILE A 351 -26.19 9.12 8.86
CA ILE A 351 -25.23 8.46 7.98
C ILE A 351 -25.98 7.82 6.82
N LYS A 352 -25.67 8.25 5.60
CA LYS A 352 -26.21 7.65 4.38
C LYS A 352 -25.66 6.24 4.19
N THR A 353 -26.51 5.28 3.86
CA THR A 353 -26.08 3.92 3.53
C THR A 353 -25.89 3.74 2.01
N GLU A 354 -25.29 2.62 1.57
CA GLU A 354 -25.22 2.24 0.15
C GLU A 354 -26.63 2.05 -0.47
N ASN A 355 -27.65 1.81 0.34
CA ASN A 355 -29.04 1.71 -0.09
C ASN A 355 -29.77 3.03 0.21
N GLU A 356 -30.15 3.76 -0.83
CA GLU A 356 -30.83 5.06 -0.75
C GLU A 356 -32.15 5.04 0.03
N ASN A 357 -32.69 3.85 0.36
CA ASN A 357 -33.90 3.73 1.17
C ASN A 357 -33.65 3.85 2.68
N TYR A 358 -32.38 3.82 3.13
CA TYR A 358 -32.04 3.77 4.55
C TYR A 358 -30.97 4.79 4.94
N PHE A 359 -31.16 5.38 6.13
CA PHE A 359 -30.20 6.25 6.80
C PHE A 359 -29.96 5.73 8.22
N ILE A 360 -28.73 5.66 8.66
CA ILE A 360 -28.40 5.36 10.05
C ILE A 360 -28.50 6.68 10.82
N SER A 361 -29.28 6.70 11.88
CA SER A 361 -29.44 7.86 12.78
C SER A 361 -28.65 7.64 14.07
N ILE A 362 -27.97 8.70 14.53
CA ILE A 362 -27.27 8.72 15.81
C ILE A 362 -27.90 9.81 16.66
N GLU A 363 -28.36 9.46 17.87
CA GLU A 363 -28.91 10.44 18.84
C GLU A 363 -27.81 10.90 19.82
N ASP A 364 -28.06 11.98 20.55
CA ASP A 364 -27.15 12.65 21.50
C ASP A 364 -26.51 11.72 22.55
N ASN A 365 -27.05 10.53 22.77
CA ASN A 365 -26.53 9.52 23.70
C ASN A 365 -25.67 8.46 22.98
N GLU A 366 -25.17 8.74 21.79
CA GLU A 366 -24.39 7.82 20.94
C GLU A 366 -25.14 6.51 20.64
N LYS A 367 -26.48 6.54 20.56
CA LYS A 367 -27.29 5.39 20.17
C LYS A 367 -27.67 5.44 18.72
N TYR A 368 -27.48 4.31 18.06
CA TYR A 368 -27.75 4.10 16.64
C TYR A 368 -29.15 3.55 16.41
N GLY A 369 -29.81 4.06 15.39
CA GLY A 369 -31.08 3.60 14.84
C GLY A 369 -31.08 3.66 13.32
N VAL A 370 -32.21 3.41 12.68
CA VAL A 370 -32.36 3.49 11.22
C VAL A 370 -33.63 4.25 10.85
N LEU A 371 -33.49 5.18 9.92
CA LEU A 371 -34.60 5.87 9.26
C LEU A 371 -34.78 5.34 7.83
N ASN A 372 -36.00 5.37 7.33
CA ASN A 372 -36.25 5.16 5.90
C ASN A 372 -36.04 6.46 5.10
N LYS A 373 -36.17 6.38 3.77
CA LYS A 373 -36.03 7.53 2.86
C LYS A 373 -37.04 8.68 3.11
N ASN A 374 -38.12 8.44 3.87
CA ASN A 374 -39.10 9.44 4.24
C ASN A 374 -38.80 10.05 5.62
N ASN A 375 -37.61 9.80 6.20
CA ASN A 375 -37.20 10.17 7.56
C ASN A 375 -38.06 9.54 8.66
N GLU A 376 -38.77 8.44 8.37
CA GLU A 376 -39.52 7.69 9.38
C GLU A 376 -38.59 6.72 10.09
N LYS A 377 -38.60 6.71 11.43
CA LYS A 377 -37.81 5.79 12.24
C LYS A 377 -38.34 4.37 12.10
N ILE A 378 -37.54 3.46 11.53
CA ILE A 378 -37.87 2.05 11.34
C ILE A 378 -37.14 1.14 12.34
N ILE A 379 -36.00 1.58 12.86
CA ILE A 379 -35.31 0.94 13.97
C ILE A 379 -34.98 2.01 15.01
N ASP A 380 -35.42 1.80 16.26
CA ASP A 380 -35.21 2.73 17.36
C ASP A 380 -33.72 2.87 17.71
N ASN A 381 -33.31 4.07 18.15
CA ASN A 381 -31.95 4.38 18.59
C ASN A 381 -31.65 3.73 19.96
N ASN A 382 -31.45 2.42 19.96
CA ASN A 382 -31.16 1.65 21.16
C ASN A 382 -29.98 0.68 21.00
N TYR A 383 -29.25 0.79 19.90
CA TYR A 383 -28.03 0.00 19.61
C TYR A 383 -26.77 0.83 19.88
N GLN A 384 -25.68 0.15 20.26
CA GLN A 384 -24.36 0.76 20.42
C GLN A 384 -23.69 1.04 19.07
N TYR A 385 -24.07 0.27 18.04
CA TYR A 385 -23.58 0.42 16.68
C TYR A 385 -24.56 -0.22 15.70
N ILE A 386 -24.76 0.42 14.55
CA ILE A 386 -25.48 -0.14 13.38
C ILE A 386 -24.66 0.17 12.13
N GLU A 387 -24.53 -0.82 11.25
CA GLU A 387 -23.90 -0.72 9.96
C GLU A 387 -24.75 -1.42 8.90
N TYR A 388 -24.96 -0.77 7.75
CA TYR A 388 -25.63 -1.38 6.61
C TYR A 388 -24.76 -2.47 5.97
N VAL A 389 -25.34 -3.60 5.62
CA VAL A 389 -24.63 -4.71 5.01
C VAL A 389 -24.97 -4.88 3.54
N PHE A 390 -26.20 -5.29 3.24
CA PHE A 390 -26.78 -5.40 1.90
C PHE A 390 -28.28 -5.68 2.00
N GLY A 391 -29.06 -5.37 0.93
CA GLY A 391 -30.50 -5.58 0.91
C GLY A 391 -31.20 -4.79 2.01
N ASP A 392 -31.87 -5.47 2.93
CA ASP A 392 -32.54 -4.90 4.10
C ASP A 392 -31.86 -5.31 5.41
N LEU A 393 -30.57 -5.63 5.38
CA LEU A 393 -29.84 -6.18 6.51
C LEU A 393 -28.83 -5.18 7.09
N PHE A 394 -28.73 -5.20 8.43
CA PHE A 394 -27.83 -4.40 9.21
C PHE A 394 -27.07 -5.24 10.22
N ILE A 395 -25.78 -5.02 10.38
CA ILE A 395 -25.03 -5.44 11.56
C ILE A 395 -25.46 -4.53 12.70
N ALA A 396 -25.82 -5.12 13.84
CA ALA A 396 -26.21 -4.38 15.02
C ALA A 396 -25.44 -4.87 16.25
N THR A 397 -24.97 -3.94 17.09
CA THR A 397 -24.29 -4.22 18.34
C THR A 397 -25.11 -3.73 19.52
N LYS A 398 -25.38 -4.60 20.48
CA LYS A 398 -26.09 -4.30 21.72
C LYS A 398 -25.49 -5.08 22.89
N ASN A 399 -25.26 -4.42 24.00
CA ASN A 399 -24.63 -5.00 25.21
C ASN A 399 -23.26 -5.64 24.90
N GLY A 400 -22.46 -5.02 23.99
CA GLY A 400 -21.14 -5.50 23.58
C GLY A 400 -21.17 -6.78 22.73
N LYS A 401 -22.33 -7.19 22.21
CA LYS A 401 -22.47 -8.32 21.31
C LYS A 401 -23.10 -7.90 20.01
N SER A 402 -22.59 -8.44 18.91
CA SER A 402 -22.99 -8.15 17.55
C SER A 402 -23.76 -9.30 16.90
N GLY A 403 -24.62 -8.96 15.98
CA GLY A 403 -25.41 -9.88 15.16
C GLY A 403 -25.93 -9.17 13.92
N VAL A 404 -26.95 -9.72 13.29
CA VAL A 404 -27.60 -9.15 12.11
C VAL A 404 -29.10 -8.99 12.37
N ILE A 405 -29.64 -7.83 12.02
CA ILE A 405 -31.07 -7.51 12.08
C ILE A 405 -31.57 -7.11 10.69
N ASP A 406 -32.87 -7.23 10.43
CA ASP A 406 -33.48 -6.67 9.22
C ASP A 406 -34.01 -5.25 9.45
N ALA A 407 -34.48 -4.59 8.38
CA ALA A 407 -35.03 -3.23 8.42
C ALA A 407 -36.30 -3.08 9.29
N THR A 408 -36.88 -4.17 9.78
CA THR A 408 -37.98 -4.15 10.75
C THR A 408 -37.53 -4.39 12.19
N GLY A 409 -36.20 -4.48 12.40
CA GLY A 409 -35.58 -4.73 13.70
C GLY A 409 -35.60 -6.18 14.15
N ASN A 410 -36.03 -7.12 13.32
CA ASN A 410 -36.04 -8.54 13.65
C ASN A 410 -34.62 -9.12 13.55
N THR A 411 -34.23 -9.87 14.57
CA THR A 411 -32.94 -10.55 14.60
C THR A 411 -32.88 -11.69 13.57
N LYS A 412 -31.89 -11.68 12.71
CA LYS A 412 -31.60 -12.71 11.69
C LYS A 412 -30.38 -13.55 12.07
N ILE A 413 -29.34 -12.95 12.61
CA ILE A 413 -28.23 -13.63 13.28
C ILE A 413 -28.20 -13.10 14.71
N ASN A 414 -28.22 -13.99 15.70
CA ASN A 414 -28.27 -13.61 17.12
C ASN A 414 -27.15 -12.64 17.51
N LEU A 415 -27.50 -11.65 18.36
CA LEU A 415 -26.50 -10.72 18.92
C LEU A 415 -25.72 -11.41 20.03
N GLU A 416 -24.86 -12.36 19.65
CA GLU A 416 -24.07 -13.18 20.59
C GLU A 416 -22.57 -13.24 20.22
N TYR A 417 -22.19 -12.66 19.07
CA TYR A 417 -20.82 -12.66 18.58
C TYR A 417 -20.03 -11.48 19.13
N ASP A 418 -18.72 -11.64 19.25
CA ASP A 418 -17.81 -10.57 19.64
C ASP A 418 -17.54 -9.62 18.47
N VAL A 419 -17.47 -10.17 17.26
CA VAL A 419 -17.30 -9.41 16.01
C VAL A 419 -18.25 -9.95 14.95
N VAL A 420 -18.94 -9.08 14.25
CA VAL A 420 -19.67 -9.37 13.00
C VAL A 420 -19.28 -8.30 12.00
N GLN A 421 -18.89 -8.72 10.80
CA GLN A 421 -18.49 -7.81 9.73
C GLN A 421 -18.82 -8.39 8.35
N ARG A 422 -19.05 -7.53 7.35
CA ARG A 422 -19.07 -7.93 5.95
C ARG A 422 -17.63 -8.08 5.46
N LEU A 423 -17.31 -9.16 4.79
CA LEU A 423 -16.02 -9.28 4.10
C LEU A 423 -16.00 -8.35 2.89
N GLU A 424 -14.97 -7.56 2.79
CA GLU A 424 -14.82 -6.53 1.75
C GLU A 424 -14.97 -7.11 0.33
N ASN A 425 -15.75 -6.43 -0.52
CA ASN A 425 -16.05 -6.85 -1.90
C ASN A 425 -16.66 -8.26 -2.03
N THR A 426 -17.47 -8.67 -1.05
CA THR A 426 -18.19 -9.97 -1.07
C THR A 426 -19.62 -9.82 -0.59
N ASN A 427 -20.41 -10.89 -0.77
CA ASN A 427 -21.73 -11.04 -0.18
C ASN A 427 -21.72 -11.97 1.06
N ILE A 428 -20.62 -11.92 1.84
CA ILE A 428 -20.42 -12.79 2.99
C ILE A 428 -20.27 -11.98 4.27
N ILE A 429 -20.98 -12.44 5.29
CA ILE A 429 -20.87 -11.94 6.67
C ILE A 429 -20.01 -12.91 7.48
N GLN A 430 -18.98 -12.39 8.11
CA GLN A 430 -18.15 -13.11 9.06
C GLN A 430 -18.61 -12.79 10.48
N ALA A 431 -18.81 -13.82 11.31
CA ALA A 431 -19.18 -13.73 12.71
C ALA A 431 -18.21 -14.53 13.58
N ILE A 432 -17.62 -13.87 14.60
CA ILE A 432 -16.54 -14.43 15.41
C ILE A 432 -16.95 -14.45 16.88
N LYS A 433 -16.77 -15.61 17.55
CA LYS A 433 -16.80 -15.79 19.00
C LYS A 433 -15.37 -15.97 19.51
N ILE A 434 -14.77 -14.92 20.05
CA ILE A 434 -13.34 -14.91 20.42
C ILE A 434 -13.03 -15.94 21.50
N LYS A 435 -13.84 -16.02 22.56
CA LYS A 435 -13.61 -16.96 23.68
C LYS A 435 -13.73 -18.43 23.27
N GLU A 436 -14.57 -18.72 22.28
CA GLU A 436 -14.81 -20.08 21.77
C GLU A 436 -13.87 -20.42 20.61
N ASN A 437 -13.13 -19.42 20.10
CA ASN A 437 -12.31 -19.50 18.90
C ASN A 437 -13.08 -19.99 17.68
N VAL A 438 -14.35 -19.57 17.51
CA VAL A 438 -15.21 -19.99 16.42
C VAL A 438 -15.40 -18.85 15.44
N THR A 439 -15.14 -19.13 14.17
CA THR A 439 -15.46 -18.25 13.04
C THR A 439 -16.54 -18.89 12.19
N LYS A 440 -17.62 -18.16 11.96
CA LYS A 440 -18.71 -18.55 11.05
C LYS A 440 -18.79 -17.59 9.88
N LEU A 441 -19.11 -18.13 8.71
CA LEU A 441 -19.40 -17.35 7.52
C LEU A 441 -20.84 -17.61 7.07
N TYR A 442 -21.54 -16.53 6.72
CA TYR A 442 -22.91 -16.58 6.22
C TYR A 442 -22.96 -15.92 4.84
N ASN A 443 -23.67 -16.54 3.88
CA ASN A 443 -23.92 -15.95 2.58
C ASN A 443 -25.01 -14.85 2.65
N LYS A 444 -25.35 -14.23 1.50
CA LYS A 444 -26.39 -13.19 1.42
C LYS A 444 -27.78 -13.64 1.83
N ASN A 445 -28.07 -14.94 1.80
CA ASN A 445 -29.33 -15.51 2.26
C ASN A 445 -29.31 -15.84 3.77
N LEU A 446 -28.21 -15.51 4.46
CA LEU A 446 -27.95 -15.85 5.87
C LEU A 446 -27.83 -17.35 6.14
N GLU A 447 -27.50 -18.13 5.13
CA GLU A 447 -27.17 -19.56 5.30
C GLU A 447 -25.73 -19.67 5.79
N GLU A 448 -25.49 -20.49 6.81
CA GLU A 448 -24.15 -20.76 7.32
C GLU A 448 -23.38 -21.60 6.31
N VAL A 449 -22.32 -21.02 5.71
CA VAL A 449 -21.52 -21.68 4.66
C VAL A 449 -20.19 -22.20 5.18
N SER A 450 -19.76 -21.76 6.34
CA SER A 450 -18.56 -22.24 7.04
C SER A 450 -18.69 -22.03 8.55
N SER A 451 -18.20 -23.00 9.35
CA SER A 451 -18.13 -22.91 10.82
C SER A 451 -16.92 -23.71 11.31
N LEU A 452 -15.81 -23.03 11.52
CA LEU A 452 -14.56 -23.66 11.91
C LEU A 452 -14.00 -23.04 13.21
N LYS A 453 -13.38 -23.91 14.04
CA LYS A 453 -12.60 -23.47 15.21
C LYS A 453 -11.18 -23.12 14.80
N ASN A 454 -10.59 -22.15 15.49
CA ASN A 454 -9.22 -21.69 15.23
C ASN A 454 -9.01 -21.33 13.76
N ALA A 455 -10.03 -20.75 13.10
CA ALA A 455 -9.96 -20.47 11.69
C ALA A 455 -9.52 -19.03 11.39
N VAL A 456 -8.67 -18.90 10.37
CA VAL A 456 -8.30 -17.64 9.73
C VAL A 456 -8.98 -17.58 8.37
N VAL A 457 -9.52 -16.42 8.05
CA VAL A 457 -10.19 -16.15 6.78
C VAL A 457 -9.30 -15.25 5.92
N TYR A 458 -8.93 -15.74 4.75
CA TYR A 458 -8.16 -14.98 3.74
C TYR A 458 -9.10 -14.57 2.61
N ASN A 459 -9.40 -13.29 2.54
CA ASN A 459 -10.18 -12.72 1.46
C ASN A 459 -9.25 -12.37 0.29
N LYS A 460 -9.23 -13.22 -0.73
CA LYS A 460 -8.42 -13.05 -1.95
C LYS A 460 -9.26 -12.39 -3.05
N ASN A 461 -8.64 -11.94 -4.15
CA ASN A 461 -9.35 -11.23 -5.22
C ASN A 461 -10.57 -11.99 -5.76
N ASN A 462 -10.43 -13.29 -6.07
CA ASN A 462 -11.46 -14.10 -6.73
C ASN A 462 -12.11 -15.14 -5.83
N TYR A 463 -11.59 -15.39 -4.61
CA TYR A 463 -12.09 -16.41 -3.71
C TYR A 463 -11.83 -16.05 -2.25
N ILE A 464 -12.44 -16.81 -1.35
CA ILE A 464 -12.16 -16.76 0.08
C ILE A 464 -11.60 -18.12 0.48
N LYS A 465 -10.47 -18.11 1.21
CA LYS A 465 -9.87 -19.30 1.79
C LYS A 465 -10.07 -19.25 3.30
N VAL A 466 -10.61 -20.32 3.87
CA VAL A 466 -10.78 -20.49 5.32
C VAL A 466 -9.89 -21.64 5.75
N VAL A 467 -8.97 -21.40 6.67
CA VAL A 467 -8.01 -22.39 7.15
C VAL A 467 -8.11 -22.51 8.65
N SER A 468 -8.22 -23.73 9.16
CA SER A 468 -8.17 -24.07 10.58
C SER A 468 -7.02 -25.05 10.85
N ASP A 469 -6.91 -25.52 12.10
CA ASP A 469 -5.87 -26.51 12.47
C ASP A 469 -5.99 -27.85 11.74
N THR A 470 -7.20 -28.18 11.24
CA THR A 470 -7.52 -29.51 10.67
C THR A 470 -8.29 -29.44 9.36
N ASP A 471 -8.72 -28.27 8.93
CA ASP A 471 -9.56 -28.12 7.74
C ASP A 471 -9.20 -26.88 6.93
N MET A 472 -9.43 -26.99 5.61
CA MET A 472 -9.20 -25.92 4.64
C MET A 472 -10.36 -25.91 3.66
N GLN A 473 -10.99 -24.75 3.47
CA GLN A 473 -12.15 -24.58 2.59
C GLN A 473 -11.91 -23.40 1.66
N TYR A 474 -12.42 -23.52 0.45
CA TYR A 474 -12.45 -22.45 -0.54
C TYR A 474 -13.90 -22.09 -0.86
N LEU A 475 -14.20 -20.81 -0.93
CA LEU A 475 -15.51 -20.26 -1.25
C LEU A 475 -15.36 -19.21 -2.35
N ASP A 476 -16.34 -19.12 -3.23
CA ASP A 476 -16.47 -17.96 -4.11
C ASP A 476 -16.94 -16.72 -3.34
N LYS A 477 -17.07 -15.59 -4.01
CA LYS A 477 -17.50 -14.33 -3.38
C LYS A 477 -18.99 -14.31 -2.98
N GLU A 478 -19.77 -15.28 -3.42
CA GLU A 478 -21.18 -15.48 -3.05
C GLU A 478 -21.34 -16.47 -1.89
N GLY A 479 -20.27 -17.17 -1.49
CA GLY A 479 -20.26 -18.14 -0.39
C GLY A 479 -20.51 -19.59 -0.83
N ASN A 480 -20.45 -19.91 -2.12
CA ASN A 480 -20.50 -21.29 -2.55
C ASN A 480 -19.16 -21.97 -2.31
N ILE A 481 -19.18 -23.21 -1.80
CA ILE A 481 -17.96 -24.01 -1.65
C ILE A 481 -17.45 -24.39 -3.04
N ILE A 482 -16.19 -24.08 -3.30
CA ILE A 482 -15.49 -24.40 -4.54
C ILE A 482 -14.25 -25.25 -4.25
N SER A 483 -13.77 -25.98 -5.24
CA SER A 483 -12.55 -26.78 -5.08
C SER A 483 -11.30 -25.91 -5.20
N SER A 484 -10.18 -26.34 -4.59
CA SER A 484 -8.88 -25.69 -4.79
C SER A 484 -8.47 -25.62 -6.26
N LYS A 485 -8.89 -26.62 -7.05
CA LYS A 485 -8.68 -26.70 -8.49
C LYS A 485 -9.32 -25.53 -9.27
N GLU A 486 -10.48 -25.00 -8.80
CA GLU A 486 -11.19 -23.90 -9.47
C GLU A 486 -10.52 -22.54 -9.24
N VAL A 487 -9.66 -22.42 -8.23
CA VAL A 487 -9.07 -21.15 -7.80
C VAL A 487 -7.56 -21.07 -7.93
N LEU A 488 -6.86 -22.21 -8.04
CA LEU A 488 -5.40 -22.28 -8.11
C LEU A 488 -4.97 -22.60 -9.55
N GLU A 489 -4.64 -21.57 -10.30
CA GLU A 489 -4.23 -21.70 -11.72
C GLU A 489 -2.81 -22.23 -11.93
N GLN A 490 -1.99 -22.37 -10.87
CA GLN A 490 -0.53 -22.53 -11.01
C GLN A 490 0.01 -23.95 -10.80
N ASN A 491 -0.77 -24.89 -10.31
CA ASN A 491 -0.29 -26.23 -10.02
C ASN A 491 -1.22 -27.30 -10.62
N ASP A 492 -0.63 -28.34 -11.23
CA ASP A 492 -1.38 -29.52 -11.68
C ASP A 492 -1.66 -30.52 -10.54
N ILE A 493 -1.41 -30.15 -9.29
CA ILE A 493 -1.54 -30.99 -8.08
C ILE A 493 -2.32 -30.21 -7.03
N TYR A 494 -3.42 -30.78 -6.54
CA TYR A 494 -4.35 -30.13 -5.63
C TYR A 494 -4.56 -30.94 -4.36
N ALA A 495 -4.64 -30.27 -3.23
CA ALA A 495 -4.99 -30.90 -1.96
C ALA A 495 -6.45 -31.40 -1.97
N PHE A 496 -6.69 -32.60 -1.47
CA PHE A 496 -8.03 -33.14 -1.28
C PHE A 496 -8.13 -33.90 0.03
N LYS A 497 -9.34 -33.98 0.58
CA LYS A 497 -9.64 -34.67 1.84
C LYS A 497 -10.52 -35.90 1.59
N LYS A 498 -10.15 -37.02 2.18
CA LYS A 498 -10.91 -38.24 2.19
C LYS A 498 -10.77 -38.96 3.53
N ASP A 499 -11.88 -39.41 4.12
CA ASP A 499 -11.89 -40.11 5.41
C ASP A 499 -11.11 -39.36 6.51
N GLU A 500 -11.35 -38.03 6.64
CA GLU A 500 -10.72 -37.12 7.58
C GLU A 500 -9.18 -36.95 7.41
N LYS A 501 -8.61 -37.46 6.32
CA LYS A 501 -7.19 -37.31 5.99
C LYS A 501 -6.98 -36.58 4.69
N TRP A 502 -5.89 -35.84 4.61
CA TRP A 502 -5.48 -35.08 3.44
C TRP A 502 -4.47 -35.83 2.60
N GLY A 503 -4.60 -35.70 1.29
CA GLY A 503 -3.69 -36.17 0.25
C GLY A 503 -3.69 -35.22 -0.94
N PHE A 504 -3.21 -35.69 -2.09
CA PHE A 504 -3.13 -34.86 -3.30
C PHE A 504 -3.58 -35.62 -4.54
N VAL A 505 -4.27 -34.91 -5.43
CA VAL A 505 -4.74 -35.39 -6.74
C VAL A 505 -4.21 -34.50 -7.86
N ASP A 506 -4.15 -35.08 -9.08
CA ASP A 506 -3.89 -34.31 -10.30
C ASP A 506 -5.16 -33.56 -10.77
N LYS A 507 -5.02 -32.82 -11.87
CA LYS A 507 -6.14 -32.09 -12.48
C LYS A 507 -7.25 -32.97 -13.03
N GLU A 508 -6.99 -34.24 -13.30
CA GLU A 508 -7.96 -35.25 -13.70
C GLU A 508 -8.67 -35.90 -12.49
N GLY A 509 -8.17 -35.70 -11.27
CA GLY A 509 -8.68 -36.30 -10.03
C GLY A 509 -8.03 -37.62 -9.67
N ASN A 510 -6.95 -38.04 -10.35
CA ASN A 510 -6.21 -39.23 -9.97
C ASN A 510 -5.37 -38.94 -8.72
N ILE A 511 -5.34 -39.89 -7.79
CA ILE A 511 -4.57 -39.79 -6.56
C ILE A 511 -3.07 -39.85 -6.87
N ILE A 512 -2.33 -38.79 -6.56
CA ILE A 512 -0.87 -38.75 -6.63
C ILE A 512 -0.28 -39.14 -5.27
N ILE A 513 -0.86 -38.58 -4.19
CA ILE A 513 -0.42 -38.85 -2.82
C ILE A 513 -1.64 -39.27 -2.00
N GLU A 514 -1.61 -40.49 -1.48
CA GLU A 514 -2.71 -41.06 -0.69
C GLU A 514 -3.05 -40.21 0.53
N PRO A 515 -4.33 -40.05 0.86
CA PRO A 515 -4.79 -39.34 2.06
C PRO A 515 -4.30 -40.03 3.34
N LYS A 516 -3.33 -39.40 4.02
CA LYS A 516 -2.73 -39.92 5.26
C LYS A 516 -2.34 -38.83 6.27
N TYR A 517 -2.37 -37.57 5.86
CA TYR A 517 -1.96 -36.45 6.69
C TYR A 517 -3.15 -35.82 7.40
N ASP A 518 -2.90 -35.24 8.58
CA ASP A 518 -3.95 -34.56 9.38
C ASP A 518 -4.29 -33.20 8.78
N MET A 519 -3.31 -32.54 8.13
CA MET A 519 -3.47 -31.31 7.39
C MET A 519 -2.36 -31.22 6.34
N VAL A 520 -2.58 -30.44 5.28
CA VAL A 520 -1.59 -30.11 4.26
C VAL A 520 -1.71 -28.64 3.87
N THR A 521 -0.65 -28.08 3.29
CA THR A 521 -0.75 -26.86 2.50
C THR A 521 -0.87 -27.23 1.02
N GLU A 522 -1.29 -26.29 0.17
CA GLU A 522 -1.13 -26.47 -1.27
C GLU A 522 0.37 -26.47 -1.64
N PHE A 523 0.69 -27.12 -2.77
CA PHE A 523 2.04 -27.02 -3.32
C PHE A 523 2.35 -25.58 -3.70
N ASN A 524 3.49 -25.08 -3.29
CA ASN A 524 3.98 -23.78 -3.72
C ASN A 524 4.56 -23.86 -5.15
N SER A 525 4.90 -22.71 -5.73
CA SER A 525 5.47 -22.61 -7.08
C SER A 525 6.84 -23.30 -7.23
N TYR A 526 7.45 -23.73 -6.14
CA TYR A 526 8.73 -24.45 -6.11
C TYR A 526 8.58 -25.96 -5.96
N GLY A 527 7.34 -26.47 -5.91
CA GLY A 527 7.04 -27.89 -5.83
C GLY A 527 7.13 -28.49 -4.41
N PHE A 528 6.91 -27.70 -3.37
CA PHE A 528 6.90 -28.17 -1.98
C PHE A 528 5.57 -27.90 -1.30
N ALA A 529 5.11 -28.87 -0.50
CA ALA A 529 3.91 -28.73 0.32
C ALA A 529 4.23 -29.09 1.78
N GLY A 530 3.62 -28.37 2.71
CA GLY A 530 3.60 -28.72 4.13
C GLY A 530 2.66 -29.90 4.37
N ILE A 531 3.08 -30.82 5.24
CA ILE A 531 2.29 -31.93 5.73
C ILE A 531 2.28 -31.91 7.26
N LYS A 532 1.12 -32.20 7.88
CA LYS A 532 0.96 -32.27 9.33
C LYS A 532 0.65 -33.69 9.77
N GLN A 533 1.35 -34.17 10.80
CA GLN A 533 1.07 -35.42 11.49
C GLN A 533 1.04 -35.15 13.00
N GLY A 534 -0.10 -35.35 13.65
CA GLY A 534 -0.33 -34.89 15.01
C GLY A 534 -0.21 -33.35 15.10
N ASN A 535 0.66 -32.87 15.95
CA ASN A 535 0.91 -31.43 16.09
C ASN A 535 2.12 -30.94 15.28
N ASN A 536 2.79 -31.83 14.56
CA ASN A 536 4.05 -31.50 13.91
C ASN A 536 3.89 -31.37 12.40
N TRP A 537 4.61 -30.39 11.85
CA TRP A 537 4.73 -30.16 10.42
C TRP A 537 6.03 -30.74 9.84
N GLY A 538 5.93 -31.20 8.61
CA GLY A 538 7.03 -31.59 7.74
C GLY A 538 6.83 -31.06 6.34
N VAL A 539 7.64 -31.49 5.38
CA VAL A 539 7.59 -31.04 3.98
C VAL A 539 7.71 -32.22 3.04
N ILE A 540 6.92 -32.21 1.97
CA ILE A 540 7.04 -33.17 0.85
C ILE A 540 7.28 -32.44 -0.47
N ASP A 541 7.86 -33.17 -1.44
CA ASP A 541 7.92 -32.76 -2.83
C ASP A 541 6.68 -33.23 -3.62
N THR A 542 6.59 -32.85 -4.90
CA THR A 542 5.45 -33.20 -5.78
C THR A 542 5.30 -34.69 -6.03
N THR A 543 6.28 -35.53 -5.70
CA THR A 543 6.21 -36.99 -5.80
C THR A 543 5.84 -37.66 -4.49
N GLY A 544 5.66 -36.87 -3.42
CA GLY A 544 5.33 -37.37 -2.08
C GLY A 544 6.53 -37.83 -1.24
N ASN A 545 7.76 -37.58 -1.71
CA ASN A 545 8.96 -37.84 -0.91
C ASN A 545 9.05 -36.83 0.24
N ILE A 546 9.38 -37.32 1.43
CA ILE A 546 9.59 -36.48 2.59
C ILE A 546 10.93 -35.73 2.42
N VAL A 547 10.84 -34.41 2.33
CA VAL A 547 12.00 -33.50 2.29
C VAL A 547 12.41 -33.08 3.69
N LEU A 548 11.41 -32.90 4.57
CA LEU A 548 11.58 -32.63 5.99
C LEU A 548 10.60 -33.49 6.78
N GLU A 549 11.12 -34.28 7.71
CA GLU A 549 10.28 -35.10 8.60
C GLU A 549 9.34 -34.22 9.45
N PRO A 550 8.10 -34.67 9.74
CA PRO A 550 7.13 -33.90 10.51
C PRO A 550 7.49 -33.88 12.02
N ASN A 551 8.56 -33.18 12.33
CA ASN A 551 9.11 -33.05 13.70
C ASN A 551 8.98 -31.64 14.27
N TYR A 552 8.37 -30.69 13.55
CA TYR A 552 8.35 -29.28 13.92
C TYR A 552 6.95 -28.87 14.40
N ASN A 553 6.85 -28.48 15.66
CA ASN A 553 5.62 -27.90 16.21
C ASN A 553 5.56 -26.43 15.83
N ILE A 554 4.85 -26.13 14.75
CA ILE A 554 4.67 -24.78 14.22
C ILE A 554 3.19 -24.43 14.37
N ASN A 555 2.90 -23.37 15.11
CA ASN A 555 1.55 -22.81 15.22
C ASN A 555 1.17 -21.95 14.00
N TRP A 556 1.46 -22.42 12.80
CA TRP A 556 1.12 -21.70 11.59
C TRP A 556 0.04 -22.41 10.79
N GLN A 557 -0.92 -21.63 10.33
CA GLN A 557 -1.99 -22.15 9.50
C GLN A 557 -1.61 -22.29 8.02
N GLU A 558 -0.57 -21.57 7.56
CA GLU A 558 -0.05 -21.63 6.19
C GLU A 558 1.49 -21.50 6.17
N PRO A 559 2.24 -22.51 6.57
CA PRO A 559 3.69 -22.48 6.46
C PRO A 559 4.13 -22.51 4.99
N GLU A 560 5.10 -21.66 4.62
CA GLU A 560 5.75 -21.66 3.31
C GLU A 560 7.11 -22.33 3.39
N PHE A 561 7.44 -23.16 2.39
CA PHE A 561 8.66 -23.97 2.40
C PHE A 561 9.45 -23.85 1.10
N ILE A 562 10.78 -23.97 1.21
CA ILE A 562 11.73 -24.18 0.11
C ILE A 562 12.66 -25.31 0.51
N GLY A 563 12.54 -26.47 -0.16
CA GLY A 563 13.22 -27.67 0.28
C GLY A 563 12.92 -27.99 1.74
N LYS A 564 13.96 -28.16 2.55
CA LYS A 564 13.86 -28.39 4.01
C LYS A 564 13.76 -27.12 4.86
N TYR A 565 13.70 -25.96 4.25
CA TYR A 565 13.67 -24.69 4.96
C TYR A 565 12.25 -24.15 5.04
N CYS A 566 11.86 -23.73 6.22
CA CYS A 566 10.59 -23.08 6.48
C CYS A 566 10.76 -21.57 6.56
N LYS A 567 9.83 -20.83 5.99
CA LYS A 567 9.78 -19.37 6.04
C LYS A 567 9.38 -18.88 7.42
N VAL A 568 10.14 -17.96 7.96
CA VAL A 568 9.87 -17.26 9.22
C VAL A 568 9.80 -15.77 8.94
N ASN A 569 8.72 -15.14 9.37
CA ASN A 569 8.58 -13.68 9.33
C ASN A 569 8.80 -13.12 10.73
N PHE A 570 9.90 -12.37 10.93
CA PHE A 570 10.22 -11.72 12.21
C PHE A 570 9.61 -10.31 12.34
N GLY A 571 8.69 -9.92 11.45
CA GLY A 571 8.21 -8.54 11.33
C GLY A 571 9.15 -7.67 10.47
N TYR A 572 8.76 -6.42 10.19
CA TYR A 572 9.54 -5.49 9.35
C TYR A 572 9.78 -5.91 7.88
N GLY A 573 8.93 -6.78 7.32
CA GLY A 573 8.92 -7.08 5.88
C GLY A 573 10.07 -7.94 5.35
N LEU A 574 10.92 -8.52 6.21
CA LEU A 574 11.99 -9.43 5.81
C LEU A 574 11.63 -10.87 6.16
N ASP A 575 11.52 -11.70 5.14
CA ASP A 575 11.32 -13.14 5.27
C ASP A 575 12.66 -13.88 5.28
N TYR A 576 12.82 -14.80 6.22
CA TYR A 576 13.98 -15.67 6.30
C TYR A 576 13.55 -17.12 6.21
N TYR A 577 14.42 -17.97 5.67
CA TYR A 577 14.22 -19.40 5.63
C TYR A 577 15.19 -20.10 6.59
N THR A 578 14.68 -21.01 7.42
CA THR A 578 15.47 -21.74 8.42
C THR A 578 15.05 -23.20 8.51
N ASP A 579 15.98 -24.08 8.83
CA ASP A 579 15.75 -25.51 9.13
C ASP A 579 15.57 -25.78 10.64
N LYS A 580 15.64 -24.74 11.47
CA LYS A 580 15.47 -24.82 12.93
C LYS A 580 14.52 -23.71 13.38
N LEU A 581 13.41 -24.10 13.94
CA LEU A 581 12.42 -23.24 14.59
C LEU A 581 12.54 -23.31 16.09
#